data_121f674640aa5c8027c64eca6420534b
#
_entry.id   121f674640aa5c8027c64eca6420534b
#
_cell.length_a   1.000
_cell.length_b   1.000
_cell.length_c   1.000
_cell.angle_alpha   90.00
_cell.angle_beta   90.00
_cell.angle_gamma   90.00
#
_symmetry.space_group_name_H-M   'P 1'
#
loop_
_entity.id
_entity.type
_entity.pdbx_description
1 polymer ?
#
loop_
_entity_poly.entity_id
_entity_poly.type
_entity_poly.pdbx_seq_one_letter_code
_entity_poly.pdbx_strand_id
1 'polypeptide(L)'
;QVFIGIMIAFFMKAGVVKAFAEMIAGKVKSPRSVKLATWFIGLFTIDDYMSPLLRGVVMRPLTDEMRVPREKLAFLLDSTCASVCTLMPFMAWGAYVAGLVADLGGPVTSNEQGVSVYISAIPFNFYAILMVLITLLSALEIFPDFGPMRKAEQRARTTGKLLRDGAVPMMGTELEELQKGNDSDVKPNVMLDFLIPIIILVATAIWTYICLL
;
A
#
# COMPACT_ATOMS: atom_id res chain seq x y z
N GLN A 1 -4.63 -14.60 5.18
CA GLN A 1 -5.03 -13.20 5.50
C GLN A 1 -5.20 -12.97 7.01
N VAL A 2 -5.79 -13.90 7.76
CA VAL A 2 -6.00 -13.76 9.22
C VAL A 2 -4.67 -13.51 9.96
N PHE A 3 -3.62 -14.27 9.66
CA PHE A 3 -2.31 -14.09 10.30
C PHE A 3 -1.67 -12.73 9.97
N ILE A 4 -1.84 -12.22 8.75
CA ILE A 4 -1.37 -10.89 8.37
C ILE A 4 -2.14 -9.82 9.17
N GLY A 5 -3.46 -9.97 9.31
CA GLY A 5 -4.27 -9.07 10.13
C GLY A 5 -3.84 -9.05 11.60
N ILE A 6 -3.54 -10.23 12.18
CA ILE A 6 -3.01 -10.35 13.54
C ILE A 6 -1.65 -9.65 13.65
N MET A 7 -0.75 -9.85 12.70
CA MET A 7 0.56 -9.19 12.67
C MET A 7 0.41 -7.65 12.62
N ILE A 8 -0.50 -7.13 11.80
CA ILE A 8 -0.79 -5.69 11.73
C ILE A 8 -1.32 -5.17 13.08
N ALA A 9 -2.23 -5.90 13.71
CA ALA A 9 -2.76 -5.52 15.02
C ALA A 9 -1.64 -5.50 16.09
N PHE A 10 -0.69 -6.44 16.05
CA PHE A 10 0.49 -6.41 16.91
C PHE A 10 1.38 -5.20 16.64
N PHE A 11 1.65 -4.86 15.38
CA PHE A 11 2.44 -3.68 15.01
C PHE A 11 1.77 -2.38 15.52
N MET A 12 0.45 -2.29 15.41
CA MET A 12 -0.30 -1.15 15.93
C MET A 12 -0.20 -1.10 17.46
N LYS A 13 -0.45 -2.22 18.14
CA LYS A 13 -0.42 -2.31 19.60
C LYS A 13 0.96 -2.07 20.19
N ALA A 14 2.02 -2.49 19.50
CA ALA A 14 3.40 -2.26 19.91
C ALA A 14 3.90 -0.83 19.65
N GLY A 15 3.08 0.04 19.00
CA GLY A 15 3.48 1.42 18.67
C GLY A 15 4.51 1.52 17.56
N VAL A 16 4.84 0.42 16.91
CA VAL A 16 5.85 0.34 15.84
C VAL A 16 5.43 1.18 14.63
N VAL A 17 4.14 1.17 14.32
CA VAL A 17 3.55 1.97 13.23
C VAL A 17 3.76 3.47 13.49
N LYS A 18 3.57 3.93 14.72
CA LYS A 18 3.80 5.32 15.13
C LYS A 18 5.29 5.68 15.02
N ALA A 19 6.18 4.85 15.52
CA ALA A 19 7.63 5.07 15.44
C ALA A 19 8.13 5.10 13.98
N PHE A 20 7.57 4.26 13.11
CA PHE A 20 7.88 4.27 11.68
C PHE A 20 7.35 5.56 11.00
N ALA A 21 6.14 6.00 11.34
CA ALA A 21 5.61 7.27 10.86
C ALA A 21 6.47 8.46 11.30
N GLU A 22 6.91 8.50 12.57
CA GLU A 22 7.81 9.54 13.08
C GLU A 22 9.17 9.55 12.38
N MET A 23 9.73 8.38 12.08
CA MET A 23 10.97 8.25 11.31
C MET A 23 10.83 8.84 9.90
N ILE A 24 9.70 8.62 9.24
CA ILE A 24 9.41 9.19 7.92
C ILE A 24 9.15 10.69 8.03
N ALA A 25 8.42 11.14 9.06
CA ALA A 25 8.08 12.54 9.29
C ALA A 25 9.32 13.43 9.31
N GLY A 26 10.41 12.96 9.90
CA GLY A 26 11.70 13.68 9.91
C GLY A 26 12.30 13.95 8.52
N LYS A 27 11.91 13.16 7.52
CA LYS A 27 12.39 13.27 6.12
C LYS A 27 11.39 13.96 5.20
N VAL A 28 10.11 14.00 5.58
CA VAL A 28 9.01 14.52 4.77
C VAL A 28 8.70 15.95 5.22
N LYS A 29 8.94 16.94 4.35
CA LYS A 29 8.77 18.36 4.67
C LYS A 29 7.77 19.09 3.76
N SER A 30 7.11 18.39 2.86
CA SER A 30 6.20 18.99 1.91
C SER A 30 5.08 18.04 1.47
N PRO A 31 3.93 18.56 0.99
CA PRO A 31 2.87 17.72 0.44
C PRO A 31 3.32 16.78 -0.66
N ARG A 32 4.27 17.21 -1.52
CA ARG A 32 4.86 16.36 -2.56
C ARG A 32 5.67 15.22 -1.96
N SER A 33 6.51 15.51 -0.96
CA SER A 33 7.36 14.47 -0.38
C SER A 33 6.56 13.42 0.37
N VAL A 34 5.44 13.77 1.01
CA VAL A 34 4.57 12.77 1.65
C VAL A 34 3.85 11.90 0.63
N LYS A 35 3.36 12.48 -0.47
CA LYS A 35 2.74 11.74 -1.58
C LYS A 35 3.73 10.76 -2.22
N LEU A 36 4.97 11.23 -2.48
CA LEU A 36 6.04 10.39 -3.02
C LEU A 36 6.45 9.28 -2.05
N ALA A 37 6.56 9.57 -0.75
CA ALA A 37 6.83 8.55 0.26
C ALA A 37 5.73 7.49 0.29
N THR A 38 4.46 7.91 0.22
CA THR A 38 3.30 7.00 0.15
C THR A 38 3.37 6.13 -1.10
N TRP A 39 3.68 6.70 -2.26
CA TRP A 39 3.82 5.98 -3.51
C TRP A 39 5.00 5.01 -3.46
N PHE A 40 6.17 5.45 -2.98
CA PHE A 40 7.38 4.62 -2.90
C PHE A 40 7.18 3.41 -1.98
N ILE A 41 6.59 3.62 -0.80
CA ILE A 41 6.24 2.51 0.11
C ILE A 41 5.25 1.56 -0.57
N GLY A 42 4.41 2.07 -1.47
CA GLY A 42 3.48 1.29 -2.27
C GLY A 42 4.13 0.28 -3.21
N LEU A 43 5.35 0.52 -3.67
CA LEU A 43 6.09 -0.43 -4.51
C LEU A 43 6.51 -1.70 -3.76
N PHE A 44 6.59 -1.64 -2.43
CA PHE A 44 6.93 -2.78 -1.56
C PHE A 44 5.67 -3.44 -0.99
N THR A 45 4.60 -3.43 -1.77
CA THR A 45 3.33 -4.05 -1.40
C THR A 45 3.46 -5.57 -1.43
N ILE A 46 2.97 -6.23 -0.38
CA ILE A 46 2.95 -7.69 -0.25
C ILE A 46 1.57 -8.24 -0.61
N ASP A 47 0.53 -7.48 -0.31
CA ASP A 47 -0.87 -7.87 -0.43
C ASP A 47 -1.70 -6.66 -0.83
N ASP A 48 -2.70 -6.84 -1.67
CA ASP A 48 -3.54 -5.76 -2.20
C ASP A 48 -4.68 -5.33 -1.27
N TYR A 49 -4.97 -6.09 -0.22
CA TYR A 49 -6.01 -5.76 0.76
C TYR A 49 -5.47 -5.18 2.06
N MET A 50 -4.55 -5.90 2.70
CA MET A 50 -4.03 -5.50 4.02
C MET A 50 -2.95 -4.42 3.94
N SER A 51 -2.17 -4.44 2.86
CA SER A 51 -1.10 -3.46 2.64
C SER A 51 -1.61 -2.01 2.54
N PRO A 52 -2.71 -1.70 1.81
CA PRO A 52 -3.28 -0.35 1.79
C PRO A 52 -3.77 0.10 3.16
N LEU A 53 -4.36 -0.81 3.95
CA LEU A 53 -4.83 -0.49 5.30
C LEU A 53 -3.66 -0.12 6.21
N LEU A 54 -2.61 -0.95 6.27
CA LEU A 54 -1.43 -0.68 7.07
C LEU A 54 -0.75 0.63 6.66
N ARG A 55 -0.54 0.84 5.35
CA ARG A 55 0.06 2.07 4.83
C ARG A 55 -0.83 3.28 5.09
N GLY A 56 -2.14 3.12 4.98
CA GLY A 56 -3.11 4.16 5.29
C GLY A 56 -2.99 4.62 6.74
N VAL A 57 -2.89 3.67 7.67
CA VAL A 57 -2.69 3.95 9.10
C VAL A 57 -1.39 4.72 9.34
N VAL A 58 -0.28 4.30 8.70
CA VAL A 58 1.04 4.94 8.84
C VAL A 58 1.09 6.33 8.22
N MET A 59 0.58 6.46 6.98
CA MET A 59 0.74 7.70 6.20
C MET A 59 -0.33 8.75 6.51
N ARG A 60 -1.46 8.35 7.10
CA ARG A 60 -2.58 9.26 7.41
C ARG A 60 -2.17 10.43 8.31
N PRO A 61 -1.48 10.27 9.45
CA PRO A 61 -1.05 11.40 10.27
C PRO A 61 -0.17 12.38 9.49
N LEU A 62 0.76 11.87 8.68
CA LEU A 62 1.69 12.67 7.89
C LEU A 62 0.99 13.44 6.76
N THR A 63 0.05 12.79 6.08
CA THR A 63 -0.76 13.43 5.04
C THR A 63 -1.72 14.47 5.61
N ASP A 64 -2.27 14.22 6.79
CA ASP A 64 -3.17 15.14 7.48
C ASP A 64 -2.40 16.41 7.91
N GLU A 65 -1.21 16.28 8.47
CA GLU A 65 -0.32 17.40 8.83
C GLU A 65 0.05 18.25 7.61
N MET A 66 0.34 17.62 6.48
CA MET A 66 0.70 18.29 5.23
C MET A 66 -0.53 18.75 4.41
N ARG A 67 -1.74 18.67 4.95
CA ARG A 67 -3.01 19.05 4.31
C ARG A 67 -3.25 18.39 2.97
N VAL A 68 -2.85 17.13 2.84
CA VAL A 68 -3.20 16.29 1.69
C VAL A 68 -4.58 15.68 1.95
N PRO A 69 -5.56 15.84 1.03
CA PRO A 69 -6.90 15.33 1.26
C PRO A 69 -6.90 13.80 1.33
N ARG A 70 -7.77 13.24 2.15
CA ARG A 70 -7.85 11.78 2.36
C ARG A 70 -8.27 11.03 1.10
N GLU A 71 -9.03 11.68 0.23
CA GLU A 71 -9.36 11.14 -1.10
C GLU A 71 -8.10 10.94 -1.96
N LYS A 72 -7.11 11.84 -1.86
CA LYS A 72 -5.84 11.71 -2.57
C LYS A 72 -4.98 10.59 -1.99
N LEU A 73 -4.95 10.49 -0.65
CA LEU A 73 -4.27 9.37 0.02
C LEU A 73 -4.90 8.03 -0.39
N ALA A 74 -6.22 7.91 -0.35
CA ALA A 74 -6.93 6.70 -0.77
C ALA A 74 -6.62 6.33 -2.22
N PHE A 75 -6.63 7.30 -3.14
CA PHE A 75 -6.26 7.09 -4.54
C PHE A 75 -4.83 6.54 -4.68
N LEU A 76 -3.85 7.15 -4.00
CA LEU A 76 -2.46 6.69 -4.06
C LEU A 76 -2.29 5.28 -3.48
N LEU A 77 -2.97 4.97 -2.38
CA LEU A 77 -2.89 3.65 -1.75
C LEU A 77 -3.49 2.56 -2.62
N ASP A 78 -4.72 2.75 -3.05
CA ASP A 78 -5.49 1.76 -3.79
C ASP A 78 -4.90 1.52 -5.19
N SER A 79 -4.72 2.59 -5.97
CA SER A 79 -4.25 2.49 -7.35
C SER A 79 -2.82 1.97 -7.48
N THR A 80 -1.95 2.24 -6.49
CA THR A 80 -0.58 1.70 -6.50
C THR A 80 -0.57 0.24 -6.08
N CYS A 81 -1.34 -0.12 -5.06
CA CYS A 81 -1.31 -1.44 -4.47
C CYS A 81 -1.74 -2.53 -5.45
N ALA A 82 -2.95 -2.42 -5.98
CA ALA A 82 -3.50 -3.40 -6.91
C ALA A 82 -2.63 -3.54 -8.17
N SER A 83 -2.14 -2.40 -8.70
CA SER A 83 -1.29 -2.39 -9.88
C SER A 83 0.05 -3.07 -9.65
N VAL A 84 0.72 -2.80 -8.51
CA VAL A 84 2.00 -3.43 -8.18
C VAL A 84 1.82 -4.93 -7.95
N CYS A 85 0.78 -5.35 -7.23
CA CYS A 85 0.50 -6.77 -6.98
C CYS A 85 0.32 -7.58 -8.27
N THR A 86 -0.30 -6.98 -9.30
CA THR A 86 -0.49 -7.64 -10.60
C THR A 86 0.75 -7.60 -11.50
N LEU A 87 1.73 -6.75 -11.22
CA LEU A 87 3.01 -6.73 -11.93
C LEU A 87 4.08 -7.64 -11.29
N MET A 88 3.85 -8.11 -10.07
CA MET A 88 4.78 -8.96 -9.34
C MET A 88 4.38 -10.44 -9.49
N PRO A 89 5.17 -11.28 -10.19
CA PRO A 89 4.80 -12.67 -10.49
C PRO A 89 4.74 -13.57 -9.24
N PHE A 90 5.46 -13.23 -8.19
CA PHE A 90 5.53 -13.99 -6.94
C PHE A 90 4.46 -13.61 -5.92
N MET A 91 3.54 -12.71 -6.25
CA MET A 91 2.39 -12.35 -5.41
C MET A 91 1.22 -13.30 -5.61
N ALA A 92 0.25 -13.27 -4.69
CA ALA A 92 -0.92 -14.14 -4.71
C ALA A 92 -1.69 -14.10 -6.05
N TRP A 93 -1.77 -12.94 -6.69
CA TRP A 93 -2.41 -12.78 -8.00
C TRP A 93 -1.68 -13.52 -9.11
N GLY A 94 -0.33 -13.50 -9.12
CA GLY A 94 0.47 -14.24 -10.09
C GLY A 94 0.21 -15.75 -10.00
N ALA A 95 0.26 -16.31 -8.80
CA ALA A 95 -0.02 -17.72 -8.56
C ALA A 95 -1.46 -18.11 -8.92
N TYR A 96 -2.44 -17.25 -8.55
CA TYR A 96 -3.85 -17.48 -8.85
C TYR A 96 -4.13 -17.51 -10.35
N VAL A 97 -3.66 -16.51 -11.09
CA VAL A 97 -3.86 -16.43 -12.56
C VAL A 97 -3.13 -17.55 -13.27
N ALA A 98 -1.91 -17.91 -12.83
CA ALA A 98 -1.15 -19.05 -13.38
C ALA A 98 -1.93 -20.36 -13.22
N GLY A 99 -2.55 -20.58 -12.05
CA GLY A 99 -3.44 -21.73 -11.82
C GLY A 99 -4.64 -21.73 -12.75
N LEU A 100 -5.32 -20.60 -12.90
CA LEU A 100 -6.46 -20.49 -13.83
C LEU A 100 -6.07 -20.81 -15.29
N VAL A 101 -4.90 -20.33 -15.73
CA VAL A 101 -4.40 -20.60 -17.09
C VAL A 101 -4.11 -22.10 -17.27
N ALA A 102 -3.55 -22.75 -16.25
CA ALA A 102 -3.32 -24.20 -16.29
C ALA A 102 -4.64 -25.00 -16.30
N ASP A 103 -5.65 -24.55 -15.56
CA ASP A 103 -6.96 -25.21 -15.47
C ASP A 103 -7.80 -25.08 -16.75
N LEU A 104 -7.56 -24.04 -17.56
CA LEU A 104 -8.26 -23.86 -18.84
C LEU A 104 -7.92 -24.96 -19.86
N GLY A 105 -6.84 -25.71 -19.66
CA GLY A 105 -6.40 -26.75 -20.58
C GLY A 105 -5.78 -26.17 -21.85
N GLY A 106 -5.54 -27.05 -22.84
CA GLY A 106 -4.88 -26.67 -24.09
C GLY A 106 -3.37 -26.86 -24.02
N PRO A 107 -2.55 -25.91 -24.53
CA PRO A 107 -1.10 -26.06 -24.55
C PRO A 107 -0.45 -25.91 -23.17
N VAL A 108 -1.15 -25.35 -22.20
CA VAL A 108 -0.68 -25.14 -20.82
C VAL A 108 -1.32 -26.21 -19.94
N THR A 109 -0.51 -27.13 -19.42
CA THR A 109 -0.98 -28.29 -18.65
C THR A 109 -0.42 -28.36 -17.23
N SER A 110 0.51 -27.44 -16.87
CA SER A 110 1.10 -27.37 -15.54
C SER A 110 1.11 -25.95 -15.00
N ASN A 111 1.14 -25.83 -13.66
CA ASN A 111 1.25 -24.52 -12.99
C ASN A 111 2.54 -23.79 -13.38
N GLU A 112 3.66 -24.48 -13.58
CA GLU A 112 4.93 -23.88 -14.02
C GLU A 112 4.79 -23.19 -15.38
N GLN A 113 4.12 -23.86 -16.33
CA GLN A 113 3.81 -23.27 -17.63
C GLN A 113 2.87 -22.08 -17.48
N GLY A 114 1.87 -22.16 -16.60
CA GLY A 114 0.96 -21.06 -16.28
C GLY A 114 1.72 -19.84 -15.73
N VAL A 115 2.69 -20.04 -14.83
CA VAL A 115 3.56 -18.97 -14.31
C VAL A 115 4.38 -18.35 -15.44
N SER A 116 4.96 -19.16 -16.33
CA SER A 116 5.74 -18.66 -17.48
C SER A 116 4.88 -17.79 -18.41
N VAL A 117 3.65 -18.21 -18.68
CA VAL A 117 2.68 -17.45 -19.47
C VAL A 117 2.34 -16.13 -18.77
N TYR A 118 2.09 -16.18 -17.45
CA TYR A 118 1.79 -14.96 -16.67
C TYR A 118 2.94 -13.96 -16.73
N ILE A 119 4.18 -14.40 -16.49
CA ILE A 119 5.37 -13.53 -16.56
C ILE A 119 5.50 -12.91 -17.96
N SER A 120 5.28 -13.70 -19.01
CA SER A 120 5.34 -13.20 -20.40
C SER A 120 4.23 -12.19 -20.70
N ALA A 121 3.10 -12.24 -19.98
CA ALA A 121 1.98 -11.32 -20.13
C ALA A 121 2.17 -10.00 -19.36
N ILE A 122 3.04 -9.95 -18.34
CA ILE A 122 3.26 -8.73 -17.51
C ILE A 122 3.54 -7.47 -18.36
N PRO A 123 4.43 -7.48 -19.39
CA PRO A 123 4.70 -6.30 -20.20
C PRO A 123 3.47 -5.78 -20.98
N PHE A 124 2.46 -6.60 -21.15
CA PHE A 124 1.20 -6.27 -21.82
C PHE A 124 0.09 -5.86 -20.86
N ASN A 125 0.37 -5.86 -19.55
CA ASN A 125 -0.57 -5.35 -18.55
C ASN A 125 -0.52 -3.81 -18.52
N PHE A 126 -1.01 -3.20 -19.60
CA PHE A 126 -0.98 -1.74 -19.79
C PHE A 126 -1.69 -0.99 -18.66
N TYR A 127 -2.78 -1.54 -18.12
CA TYR A 127 -3.51 -0.92 -17.02
C TYR A 127 -2.60 -0.73 -15.80
N ALA A 128 -1.97 -1.80 -15.33
CA ALA A 128 -1.14 -1.75 -14.13
C ALA A 128 0.10 -0.85 -14.34
N ILE A 129 0.76 -0.94 -15.49
CA ILE A 129 1.91 -0.10 -15.84
C ILE A 129 1.51 1.38 -15.85
N LEU A 130 0.42 1.72 -16.56
CA LEU A 130 -0.05 3.10 -16.64
C LEU A 130 -0.51 3.63 -15.29
N MET A 131 -1.18 2.83 -14.46
CA MET A 131 -1.62 3.26 -13.13
C MET A 131 -0.44 3.56 -12.19
N VAL A 132 0.62 2.76 -12.21
CA VAL A 132 1.85 3.05 -11.46
C VAL A 132 2.48 4.36 -11.93
N LEU A 133 2.52 4.61 -13.24
CA LEU A 133 3.03 5.87 -13.80
C LEU A 133 2.13 7.07 -13.47
N ILE A 134 0.82 6.95 -13.66
CA ILE A 134 -0.14 8.02 -13.37
C ILE A 134 -0.12 8.40 -11.89
N THR A 135 -0.07 7.41 -10.99
CA THR A 135 0.03 7.66 -9.56
C THR A 135 1.35 8.32 -9.19
N LEU A 136 2.46 7.97 -9.83
CA LEU A 136 3.75 8.67 -9.68
C LEU A 136 3.66 10.13 -10.12
N LEU A 137 3.17 10.37 -11.35
CA LEU A 137 3.03 11.72 -11.88
C LEU A 137 2.07 12.58 -11.04
N SER A 138 1.03 11.96 -10.48
CA SER A 138 0.09 12.58 -9.56
C SER A 138 0.74 12.89 -8.20
N ALA A 139 1.60 12.01 -7.67
CA ALA A 139 2.37 12.25 -6.44
C ALA A 139 3.40 13.36 -6.62
N LEU A 140 4.03 13.44 -7.81
CA LEU A 140 4.95 14.50 -8.21
C LEU A 140 4.25 15.84 -8.50
N GLU A 141 2.90 15.88 -8.52
CA GLU A 141 2.12 17.05 -8.92
C GLU A 141 2.44 17.56 -10.35
N ILE A 142 2.99 16.68 -11.20
CA ILE A 142 3.21 16.96 -12.63
C ILE A 142 1.90 16.82 -13.40
N PHE A 143 1.15 15.77 -13.07
CA PHE A 143 -0.18 15.55 -13.65
C PHE A 143 -1.20 16.35 -12.83
N PRO A 144 -1.90 17.31 -13.44
CA PRO A 144 -2.85 18.17 -12.73
C PRO A 144 -4.05 17.36 -12.24
N ASP A 145 -4.45 17.59 -11.01
CA ASP A 145 -5.70 17.04 -10.52
C ASP A 145 -6.88 17.68 -11.24
N PHE A 146 -7.87 16.88 -11.61
CA PHE A 146 -9.08 17.32 -12.30
C PHE A 146 -10.35 16.86 -11.59
N GLY A 147 -11.47 17.49 -11.91
CA GLY A 147 -12.78 17.10 -11.38
C GLY A 147 -12.84 17.10 -9.84
N PRO A 148 -13.39 16.05 -9.23
CA PRO A 148 -13.55 15.96 -7.77
C PRO A 148 -12.23 15.99 -7.00
N MET A 149 -11.14 15.41 -7.55
CA MET A 149 -9.83 15.38 -6.89
C MET A 149 -9.25 16.79 -6.75
N ARG A 150 -9.35 17.62 -7.79
CA ARG A 150 -8.94 19.03 -7.73
C ARG A 150 -9.70 19.81 -6.66
N LYS A 151 -11.03 19.57 -6.53
CA LYS A 151 -11.84 20.19 -5.50
C LYS A 151 -11.40 19.74 -4.09
N ALA A 152 -11.05 18.48 -3.92
CA ALA A 152 -10.55 17.92 -2.67
C ALA A 152 -9.20 18.55 -2.28
N GLU A 153 -8.24 18.63 -3.20
CA GLU A 153 -6.94 19.28 -3.00
C GLU A 153 -7.12 20.77 -2.65
N GLN A 154 -7.95 21.49 -3.39
CA GLN A 154 -8.22 22.89 -3.13
C GLN A 154 -8.86 23.08 -1.75
N ARG A 155 -9.86 22.28 -1.37
CA ARG A 155 -10.50 22.30 -0.06
C ARG A 155 -9.47 22.11 1.06
N ALA A 156 -8.63 21.05 0.95
CA ALA A 156 -7.63 20.75 1.96
C ALA A 156 -6.60 21.87 2.12
N ARG A 157 -6.17 22.48 1.00
CA ARG A 157 -5.18 23.58 1.01
C ARG A 157 -5.76 24.88 1.56
N THR A 158 -6.99 25.24 1.20
CA THR A 158 -7.60 26.53 1.58
C THR A 158 -8.26 26.52 2.95
N THR A 159 -9.00 25.46 3.26
CA THR A 159 -9.80 25.37 4.51
C THR A 159 -9.20 24.48 5.58
N GLY A 160 -8.18 23.66 5.23
CA GLY A 160 -7.65 22.64 6.11
C GLY A 160 -8.55 21.41 6.29
N LYS A 161 -9.75 21.40 5.69
CA LYS A 161 -10.68 20.26 5.79
C LYS A 161 -10.21 19.12 4.90
N LEU A 162 -9.79 18.02 5.51
CA LEU A 162 -9.25 16.86 4.83
C LEU A 162 -10.31 15.95 4.21
N LEU A 163 -11.55 16.01 4.72
CA LEU A 163 -12.71 15.29 4.23
C LEU A 163 -13.78 16.26 3.74
N ARG A 164 -14.62 15.78 2.82
CA ARG A 164 -15.82 16.50 2.38
C ARG A 164 -16.84 16.59 3.53
N ASP A 165 -17.59 17.65 3.62
CA ASP A 165 -18.67 17.78 4.59
C ASP A 165 -19.69 16.64 4.40
N GLY A 166 -20.07 15.98 5.49
CA GLY A 166 -20.94 14.80 5.48
C GLY A 166 -20.28 13.48 5.07
N ALA A 167 -18.98 13.46 4.82
CA ALA A 167 -18.28 12.19 4.57
C ALA A 167 -18.11 11.40 5.87
N VAL A 168 -18.55 10.15 5.86
CA VAL A 168 -18.32 9.19 6.95
C VAL A 168 -17.20 8.26 6.53
N PRO A 169 -16.01 8.31 7.17
CA PRO A 169 -14.94 7.38 6.90
C PRO A 169 -15.39 5.94 7.19
N MET A 170 -15.06 5.00 6.30
CA MET A 170 -15.36 3.58 6.53
C MET A 170 -14.44 2.93 7.59
N MET A 171 -13.36 3.62 7.98
CA MET A 171 -12.49 3.16 9.05
C MET A 171 -13.22 3.36 10.38
N GLY A 172 -13.48 2.27 11.09
CA GLY A 172 -14.15 2.30 12.40
C GLY A 172 -13.35 3.10 13.44
N THR A 173 -14.06 3.70 14.36
CA THR A 173 -13.50 4.41 15.52
C THR A 173 -12.53 3.55 16.32
N GLU A 174 -12.72 2.23 16.33
CA GLU A 174 -11.86 1.25 16.99
C GLU A 174 -10.40 1.27 16.47
N LEU A 175 -10.19 1.42 15.16
CA LEU A 175 -8.84 1.55 14.59
C LEU A 175 -8.21 2.91 14.91
N GLU A 176 -9.02 3.97 15.01
CA GLU A 176 -8.56 5.28 15.47
C GLU A 176 -8.18 5.26 16.96
N GLU A 177 -8.93 4.55 17.77
CA GLU A 177 -8.64 4.37 19.20
C GLU A 177 -7.38 3.53 19.44
N LEU A 178 -7.16 2.48 18.64
CA LEU A 178 -5.91 1.71 18.66
C LEU A 178 -4.70 2.57 18.27
N GLN A 179 -4.87 3.55 17.41
CA GLN A 179 -3.81 4.52 17.09
C GLN A 179 -3.53 5.51 18.22
N LYS A 180 -4.56 5.91 18.97
CA LYS A 180 -4.45 6.87 20.08
C LYS A 180 -4.04 6.21 21.39
N GLY A 181 -4.31 4.90 21.55
CA GLY A 181 -4.25 4.18 22.82
C GLY A 181 -2.88 3.68 23.26
N ASN A 182 -1.80 3.96 22.57
CA ASN A 182 -0.49 3.42 22.92
C ASN A 182 0.50 4.49 23.40
N ASP A 183 0.28 4.95 24.62
CA ASP A 183 1.36 5.43 25.50
C ASP A 183 2.02 4.23 26.20
N SER A 184 2.55 3.26 25.44
CA SER A 184 3.44 2.27 26.00
C SER A 184 4.78 2.95 26.26
N ASP A 185 5.29 2.83 27.50
CA ASP A 185 6.63 3.32 27.91
C ASP A 185 7.79 2.67 27.13
N VAL A 186 7.49 1.68 26.31
CA VAL A 186 8.46 0.97 25.47
C VAL A 186 8.60 1.68 24.15
N LYS A 187 9.77 2.24 23.86
CA LYS A 187 10.12 2.80 22.54
C LYS A 187 10.41 1.66 21.58
N PRO A 188 9.55 1.37 20.60
CA PRO A 188 9.79 0.29 19.67
C PRO A 188 10.99 0.61 18.76
N ASN A 189 11.78 -0.40 18.47
CA ASN A 189 12.86 -0.30 17.50
C ASN A 189 12.32 -0.62 16.11
N VAL A 190 12.14 0.42 15.28
CA VAL A 190 11.59 0.28 13.92
C VAL A 190 12.32 -0.77 13.08
N MET A 191 13.65 -0.89 13.24
CA MET A 191 14.43 -1.88 12.51
C MET A 191 14.09 -3.31 12.94
N LEU A 192 14.06 -3.57 14.25
CA LEU A 192 13.84 -4.92 14.78
C LEU A 192 12.38 -5.31 14.74
N ASP A 193 11.50 -4.41 15.16
CA ASP A 193 10.09 -4.74 15.42
C ASP A 193 9.20 -4.58 14.19
N PHE A 194 9.66 -3.86 13.14
CA PHE A 194 8.91 -3.63 11.91
C PHE A 194 9.60 -4.20 10.67
N LEU A 195 10.82 -3.77 10.37
CA LEU A 195 11.48 -4.14 9.12
C LEU A 195 11.88 -5.62 9.08
N ILE A 196 12.41 -6.18 10.17
CA ILE A 196 12.83 -7.59 10.19
C ILE A 196 11.64 -8.54 9.98
N PRO A 197 10.49 -8.45 10.67
CA PRO A 197 9.35 -9.31 10.40
C PRO A 197 8.84 -9.22 8.95
N ILE A 198 8.82 -8.01 8.36
CA ILE A 198 8.42 -7.82 6.97
C ILE A 198 9.43 -8.47 6.01
N ILE A 199 10.73 -8.27 6.24
CA ILE A 199 11.78 -8.87 5.41
C ILE A 199 11.70 -10.40 5.48
N ILE A 200 11.52 -10.97 6.66
CA ILE A 200 11.37 -12.42 6.84
C ILE A 200 10.14 -12.92 6.08
N LEU A 201 9.02 -12.22 6.17
CA LEU A 201 7.78 -12.59 5.47
C LEU A 201 7.98 -12.56 3.95
N VAL A 202 8.60 -11.52 3.41
CA VAL A 202 8.89 -11.41 1.97
C VAL A 202 9.90 -12.50 1.55
N ALA A 203 10.97 -12.69 2.32
CA ALA A 203 11.99 -13.70 2.02
C ALA A 203 11.42 -15.12 2.03
N THR A 204 10.53 -15.43 3.02
CA THR A 204 9.86 -16.74 3.06
C THR A 204 8.88 -16.91 1.90
N ALA A 205 8.16 -15.87 1.50
CA ALA A 205 7.25 -15.92 0.36
C ALA A 205 8.03 -16.18 -0.94
N ILE A 206 9.13 -15.47 -1.17
CA ILE A 206 10.02 -15.67 -2.34
C ILE A 206 10.65 -17.07 -2.30
N TRP A 207 11.15 -17.50 -1.14
CA TRP A 207 11.74 -18.84 -0.98
C TRP A 207 10.73 -19.93 -1.30
N THR A 208 9.53 -19.84 -0.76
CA THR A 208 8.45 -20.81 -1.03
C THR A 208 8.11 -20.83 -2.52
N TYR A 209 8.05 -19.66 -3.16
CA TYR A 209 7.80 -19.55 -4.59
C TYR A 209 8.89 -20.24 -5.43
N ILE A 210 10.16 -20.04 -5.08
CA ILE A 210 11.31 -20.67 -5.78
C ILE A 210 11.33 -22.20 -5.56
N CYS A 211 10.94 -22.67 -4.37
CA CYS A 211 10.91 -24.11 -4.07
C CYS A 211 9.71 -24.83 -4.71
N LEU A 212 8.66 -24.10 -5.13
CA LEU A 212 7.49 -24.66 -5.80
C LEU A 212 7.56 -24.59 -7.32
N LEU A 213 8.57 -23.90 -7.87
CA LEU A 213 8.95 -23.90 -9.29
C LEU A 213 9.92 -25.04 -9.61
#